data_45da4b02a94abdb7fc23cae96074632b
#
_entry.id   45da4b02a94abdb7fc23cae96074632b
#
_cell.length_a   1.000
_cell.length_b   1.000
_cell.length_c   1.000
_cell.angle_alpha   90.00
_cell.angle_beta   90.00
_cell.angle_gamma   90.00
#
_symmetry.space_group_name_H-M   'P 1'
#
loop_
_entity.id
_entity.type
_entity.pdbx_description
1 polymer ?
#
loop_
_entity_poly.entity_id
_entity_poly.type
_entity_poly.pdbx_seq_one_letter_code
_entity_poly.pdbx_strand_id
1 'polypeptide(L)'
;MQEAQYDFLHGQTDRSDFFSPAMQQLCGIMKDNQVALPSDIGEGYFRYISPCPNIEMYICDVMFYRDTVLREQVYKDSFSVIFSLSDALEWKASGRNQKTLLEQGNCCVYGSGLFDAENIYEAGQRYIGVGLNLHPCRFRSVMDGLQKKKACTAFNGGKNPPKHRITATIEATIRQILQCNYNDCAKSLYQEGKILELVATFANEMMDQNSVAVKGSLSWADSETLLRVRRQIDEGFLEPVTIAELSKQHFMCESKLREIFRKHYGITIYQYMLNRRMEHACELLSAPDAQVKDIAGLVGYSNISHFSDAFRKKFGCTPSEYKRSLPF
;
A
#
# COMPACT_ATOMS: atom_id res chain seq x y z
N MET A 1 8.58 1.71 24.61
CA MET A 1 9.55 1.58 23.52
C MET A 1 9.82 2.97 22.99
N GLN A 2 11.07 3.34 22.73
CA GLN A 2 11.38 4.65 22.16
C GLN A 2 11.04 4.64 20.68
N GLU A 3 10.13 5.52 20.26
CA GLU A 3 9.77 5.78 18.87
C GLU A 3 10.99 6.39 18.16
N ALA A 4 11.35 5.89 16.99
CA ALA A 4 12.40 6.47 16.17
C ALA A 4 11.82 7.63 15.34
N GLN A 5 12.40 8.81 15.47
CA GLN A 5 11.97 9.99 14.76
C GLN A 5 13.06 10.50 13.81
N TYR A 6 12.68 10.72 12.53
CA TYR A 6 13.55 11.27 11.50
C TYR A 6 12.89 12.48 10.85
N ASP A 7 13.64 13.58 10.73
CA ASP A 7 13.15 14.83 10.18
C ASP A 7 13.66 15.03 8.73
N PHE A 8 12.76 15.08 7.78
CA PHE A 8 13.04 15.40 6.38
C PHE A 8 12.58 16.83 6.08
N LEU A 9 13.51 17.78 6.14
CA LEU A 9 13.25 19.17 5.81
C LEU A 9 13.76 19.46 4.39
N HIS A 10 12.83 19.59 3.44
CA HIS A 10 13.14 20.06 2.10
C HIS A 10 13.04 21.59 2.06
N GLY A 11 14.18 22.27 1.99
CA GLY A 11 14.19 23.67 1.55
C GLY A 11 13.76 23.77 0.07
N GLN A 12 13.49 24.98 -0.42
CA GLN A 12 13.37 25.25 -1.86
C GLN A 12 14.67 24.87 -2.56
N THR A 13 14.77 23.63 -3.03
CA THR A 13 15.95 23.13 -3.69
C THR A 13 15.60 22.64 -5.09
N ASP A 14 16.53 22.83 -5.99
CA ASP A 14 16.51 22.43 -7.37
C ASP A 14 16.03 20.98 -7.51
N ARG A 15 15.39 20.65 -8.64
CA ARG A 15 14.74 19.36 -8.95
C ARG A 15 15.57 18.09 -8.71
N SER A 16 16.87 18.24 -8.37
CA SER A 16 17.80 17.13 -8.11
C SER A 16 17.75 16.57 -6.66
N ASP A 17 17.12 17.26 -5.71
CA ASP A 17 17.26 16.98 -4.27
C ASP A 17 16.02 16.34 -3.65
N PHE A 18 15.36 15.42 -4.38
CA PHE A 18 14.26 14.66 -3.81
C PHE A 18 14.67 13.84 -2.57
N PHE A 19 15.86 13.28 -2.60
CA PHE A 19 16.45 12.65 -1.43
C PHE A 19 17.18 13.71 -0.61
N SER A 20 16.48 14.31 0.33
CA SER A 20 17.05 15.29 1.25
C SER A 20 18.28 14.74 1.96
N PRO A 21 19.15 15.62 2.50
CA PRO A 21 20.24 15.21 3.37
C PRO A 21 19.80 14.27 4.50
N ALA A 22 18.58 14.39 4.98
CA ALA A 22 18.02 13.52 6.01
C ALA A 22 17.68 12.11 5.48
N MET A 23 17.16 11.97 4.25
CA MET A 23 17.03 10.66 3.58
C MET A 23 18.39 10.02 3.34
N GLN A 24 19.38 10.82 2.96
CA GLN A 24 20.77 10.34 2.81
C GLN A 24 21.36 9.90 4.16
N GLN A 25 21.04 10.58 5.25
CA GLN A 25 21.44 10.16 6.61
C GLN A 25 20.74 8.88 7.05
N LEU A 26 19.45 8.72 6.73
CA LEU A 26 18.70 7.51 7.06
C LEU A 26 19.20 6.30 6.27
N CYS A 27 19.40 6.47 4.97
CA CYS A 27 19.46 5.36 4.03
C CYS A 27 20.84 5.21 3.33
N GLY A 28 21.82 6.07 3.58
CA GLY A 28 23.13 5.97 2.94
C GLY A 28 23.16 6.42 1.48
N ILE A 29 24.01 5.81 0.65
CA ILE A 29 24.30 6.26 -0.72
C ILE A 29 23.15 5.87 -1.65
N MET A 30 22.62 6.86 -2.38
CA MET A 30 21.67 6.66 -3.46
C MET A 30 22.32 5.91 -4.63
N LYS A 31 21.69 4.84 -5.08
CA LYS A 31 22.08 4.10 -6.26
C LYS A 31 20.88 3.95 -7.20
N ASP A 32 21.04 4.33 -8.47
CA ASP A 32 20.02 4.19 -9.52
C ASP A 32 18.65 4.80 -9.14
N ASN A 33 18.64 6.00 -8.55
CA ASN A 33 17.45 6.67 -8.02
C ASN A 33 16.68 5.85 -6.95
N GLN A 34 17.36 4.95 -6.28
CA GLN A 34 16.82 4.13 -5.21
C GLN A 34 17.72 4.22 -3.97
N VAL A 35 17.08 4.25 -2.82
CA VAL A 35 17.75 4.26 -1.52
C VAL A 35 17.18 3.10 -0.71
N ALA A 36 18.04 2.15 -0.33
CA ALA A 36 17.66 1.04 0.52
C ALA A 36 17.67 1.44 1.99
N LEU A 37 16.75 0.90 2.79
CA LEU A 37 16.83 1.02 4.24
C LEU A 37 18.09 0.31 4.76
N PRO A 38 18.79 0.88 5.77
CA PRO A 38 19.84 0.16 6.49
C PRO A 38 19.28 -1.09 7.17
N SER A 39 20.05 -2.16 7.15
CA SER A 39 19.64 -3.47 7.68
C SER A 39 19.37 -3.53 9.18
N ASP A 40 19.81 -2.51 9.94
CA ASP A 40 19.54 -2.34 11.36
C ASP A 40 18.27 -1.54 11.66
N ILE A 41 17.72 -0.85 10.65
CA ILE A 41 16.51 -0.02 10.75
C ILE A 41 15.30 -0.76 10.20
N GLY A 42 15.46 -1.48 9.08
CA GLY A 42 14.35 -2.13 8.40
C GLY A 42 14.74 -2.83 7.11
N GLU A 43 13.75 -3.16 6.32
CA GLU A 43 13.89 -3.76 4.99
C GLU A 43 13.17 -2.93 3.95
N GLY A 44 13.68 -2.97 2.71
CA GLY A 44 13.04 -2.33 1.58
C GLY A 44 13.76 -1.09 1.08
N TYR A 45 13.03 -0.24 0.38
CA TYR A 45 13.62 0.90 -0.32
C TYR A 45 12.62 2.03 -0.59
N PHE A 46 13.17 3.21 -0.83
CA PHE A 46 12.50 4.31 -1.50
C PHE A 46 13.08 4.47 -2.91
N ARG A 47 12.23 4.69 -3.91
CA ARG A 47 12.65 4.88 -5.30
C ARG A 47 11.97 6.10 -5.91
N TYR A 48 12.73 6.81 -6.74
CA TYR A 48 12.26 7.94 -7.52
C TYR A 48 12.35 7.62 -9.01
N ILE A 49 11.30 7.93 -9.77
CA ILE A 49 11.22 7.77 -11.21
C ILE A 49 10.73 9.08 -11.81
N SER A 50 11.53 9.70 -12.67
CA SER A 50 11.14 10.87 -13.46
C SER A 50 11.50 10.60 -14.94
N PRO A 51 10.64 9.87 -15.66
CA PRO A 51 10.94 9.43 -17.03
C PRO A 51 10.88 10.58 -18.03
N CYS A 52 10.16 11.63 -17.72
CA CYS A 52 10.03 12.82 -18.53
C CYS A 52 9.77 14.07 -17.68
N PRO A 53 9.98 15.29 -18.21
CA PRO A 53 9.69 16.52 -17.49
C PRO A 53 8.23 16.59 -17.02
N ASN A 54 8.02 17.14 -15.85
CA ASN A 54 6.71 17.43 -15.27
C ASN A 54 5.92 16.20 -14.76
N ILE A 55 6.56 15.03 -14.67
CA ILE A 55 6.03 13.84 -14.01
C ILE A 55 7.11 13.29 -13.08
N GLU A 56 6.71 13.04 -11.84
CA GLU A 56 7.55 12.41 -10.83
C GLU A 56 6.74 11.32 -10.13
N MET A 57 7.36 10.15 -9.98
CA MET A 57 6.77 9.02 -9.26
C MET A 57 7.69 8.63 -8.11
N TYR A 58 7.11 8.50 -6.94
CA TYR A 58 7.77 8.07 -5.72
C TYR A 58 7.22 6.72 -5.31
N ILE A 59 8.10 5.81 -4.99
CA ILE A 59 7.76 4.48 -4.56
C ILE A 59 8.36 4.28 -3.18
N CYS A 60 7.52 3.87 -2.24
CA CYS A 60 7.88 3.45 -0.92
C CYS A 60 7.53 1.97 -0.81
N ASP A 61 8.52 1.11 -0.61
CA ASP A 61 8.34 -0.32 -0.31
C ASP A 61 9.24 -0.65 0.88
N VAL A 62 8.72 -0.48 2.10
CA VAL A 62 9.50 -0.52 3.33
C VAL A 62 8.79 -1.27 4.44
N MET A 63 9.59 -1.86 5.32
CA MET A 63 9.18 -2.42 6.61
C MET A 63 10.21 -1.99 7.65
N PHE A 64 9.78 -1.27 8.68
CA PHE A 64 10.63 -0.84 9.78
C PHE A 64 10.59 -1.84 10.92
N TYR A 65 11.72 -2.07 11.60
CA TYR A 65 11.81 -2.96 12.77
C TYR A 65 11.34 -2.32 14.07
N ARG A 66 11.13 -0.99 14.08
CA ARG A 66 10.58 -0.21 15.19
C ARG A 66 9.54 0.77 14.68
N ASP A 67 8.62 1.17 15.55
CA ASP A 67 7.72 2.26 15.24
C ASP A 67 8.52 3.49 14.82
N THR A 68 8.24 4.00 13.64
CA THR A 68 9.04 5.04 12.99
C THR A 68 8.15 6.17 12.50
N VAL A 69 8.54 7.40 12.78
CA VAL A 69 7.88 8.60 12.27
C VAL A 69 8.86 9.34 11.36
N LEU A 70 8.45 9.53 10.10
CA LEU A 70 9.17 10.34 9.14
C LEU A 70 8.45 11.66 8.96
N ARG A 71 9.08 12.76 9.39
CA ARG A 71 8.55 14.10 9.18
C ARG A 71 9.04 14.64 7.85
N GLU A 72 8.12 15.06 7.01
CA GLU A 72 8.38 15.60 5.68
C GLU A 72 7.78 16.99 5.56
N GLN A 73 8.60 17.97 5.18
CA GLN A 73 8.13 19.32 4.87
C GLN A 73 8.60 19.70 3.48
N VAL A 74 7.67 19.74 2.53
CA VAL A 74 7.94 20.02 1.11
C VAL A 74 6.90 20.98 0.54
N TYR A 75 7.34 22.03 -0.13
CA TYR A 75 6.45 22.83 -0.95
C TYR A 75 6.30 22.18 -2.34
N LYS A 76 5.06 21.82 -2.69
CA LYS A 76 4.74 21.23 -4.00
C LYS A 76 3.90 22.21 -4.81
N ASP A 77 4.37 22.58 -5.98
CA ASP A 77 3.60 23.31 -6.99
C ASP A 77 2.86 22.36 -7.95
N SER A 78 2.87 21.06 -7.63
CA SER A 78 2.26 19.97 -8.39
C SER A 78 1.08 19.35 -7.64
N PHE A 79 0.22 18.65 -8.39
CA PHE A 79 -0.76 17.75 -7.81
C PHE A 79 -0.11 16.42 -7.45
N SER A 80 -0.46 15.91 -6.29
CA SER A 80 0.03 14.61 -5.82
C SER A 80 -1.13 13.63 -5.73
N VAL A 81 -1.00 12.47 -6.38
CA VAL A 81 -1.89 11.32 -6.21
C VAL A 81 -1.12 10.27 -5.42
N ILE A 82 -1.67 9.83 -4.31
CA ILE A 82 -1.06 8.83 -3.44
C ILE A 82 -1.90 7.55 -3.51
N PHE A 83 -1.27 6.43 -3.87
CA PHE A 83 -1.86 5.11 -3.94
C PHE A 83 -1.30 4.23 -2.82
N SER A 84 -2.18 3.54 -2.07
CA SER A 84 -1.78 2.53 -1.09
C SER A 84 -2.01 1.13 -1.64
N LEU A 85 -0.94 0.34 -1.79
CA LEU A 85 -0.97 -1.00 -2.39
C LEU A 85 -0.86 -2.13 -1.37
N SER A 86 -0.43 -1.85 -0.15
CA SER A 86 -0.35 -2.81 0.95
C SER A 86 -1.03 -2.26 2.19
N ASP A 87 -0.50 -2.51 3.37
CA ASP A 87 -1.05 -2.01 4.62
C ASP A 87 -1.32 -0.50 4.57
N ALA A 88 -2.17 -0.03 5.47
CA ALA A 88 -2.60 1.36 5.43
C ALA A 88 -1.43 2.32 5.64
N LEU A 89 -1.35 3.34 4.78
CA LEU A 89 -0.47 4.47 4.98
C LEU A 89 -1.12 5.44 5.96
N GLU A 90 -0.41 5.81 7.01
CA GLU A 90 -0.88 6.76 8.01
C GLU A 90 0.04 7.98 8.05
N TRP A 91 -0.57 9.15 8.03
CA TRP A 91 0.16 10.41 8.26
C TRP A 91 -0.73 11.42 8.96
N LYS A 92 -0.12 12.40 9.58
CA LYS A 92 -0.79 13.57 10.13
C LYS A 92 -0.09 14.84 9.65
N ALA A 93 -0.86 15.89 9.38
CA ALA A 93 -0.28 17.20 9.12
C ALA A 93 0.38 17.74 10.41
N SER A 94 1.56 18.34 10.26
CA SER A 94 2.31 18.89 11.40
C SER A 94 1.45 19.88 12.19
N GLY A 95 1.50 19.78 13.51
CA GLY A 95 0.70 20.59 14.42
C GLY A 95 -0.78 20.22 14.52
N ARG A 96 -1.22 19.10 13.94
CA ARG A 96 -2.60 18.61 14.02
C ARG A 96 -2.66 17.25 14.69
N ASN A 97 -3.73 17.03 15.47
CA ASN A 97 -3.98 15.72 16.10
C ASN A 97 -4.74 14.76 15.17
N GLN A 98 -5.30 15.26 14.06
CA GLN A 98 -6.08 14.43 13.16
C GLN A 98 -5.17 13.69 12.19
N LYS A 99 -5.16 12.38 12.28
CA LYS A 99 -4.45 11.49 11.38
C LYS A 99 -5.27 11.22 10.11
N THR A 100 -4.61 11.08 8.99
CA THR A 100 -5.17 10.57 7.74
C THR A 100 -4.68 9.15 7.55
N LEU A 101 -5.61 8.24 7.33
CA LEU A 101 -5.34 6.84 7.06
C LEU A 101 -5.76 6.53 5.63
N LEU A 102 -4.86 6.03 4.81
CA LEU A 102 -5.13 5.57 3.45
C LEU A 102 -4.97 4.06 3.41
N GLU A 103 -6.10 3.36 3.42
CA GLU A 103 -6.18 1.92 3.44
C GLU A 103 -5.72 1.31 2.12
N GLN A 104 -5.30 0.06 2.13
CA GLN A 104 -4.95 -0.71 0.93
C GLN A 104 -6.05 -0.63 -0.14
N GLY A 105 -5.66 -0.46 -1.37
CA GLY A 105 -6.57 -0.39 -2.52
C GLY A 105 -7.30 0.95 -2.64
N ASN A 106 -6.87 1.98 -1.91
CA ASN A 106 -7.38 3.34 -2.03
C ASN A 106 -6.30 4.31 -2.50
N CYS A 107 -6.75 5.43 -3.04
CA CYS A 107 -5.91 6.57 -3.36
C CYS A 107 -6.55 7.87 -2.89
N CYS A 108 -5.75 8.91 -2.77
CA CYS A 108 -6.20 10.27 -2.51
C CYS A 108 -5.43 11.28 -3.35
N VAL A 109 -6.01 12.46 -3.54
CA VAL A 109 -5.44 13.54 -4.36
C VAL A 109 -5.27 14.79 -3.54
N TYR A 110 -4.06 15.33 -3.56
CA TYR A 110 -3.74 16.63 -2.99
C TYR A 110 -3.44 17.65 -4.09
N GLY A 111 -3.92 18.89 -3.89
CA GLY A 111 -3.53 20.02 -4.70
C GLY A 111 -2.15 20.56 -4.32
N SER A 112 -1.69 21.57 -5.07
CA SER A 112 -0.46 22.29 -4.76
C SER A 112 -0.50 22.97 -3.39
N GLY A 113 0.65 23.10 -2.76
CA GLY A 113 0.81 23.76 -1.47
C GLY A 113 1.96 23.19 -0.64
N LEU A 114 2.09 23.70 0.58
CA LEU A 114 3.06 23.16 1.54
C LEU A 114 2.58 21.81 2.05
N PHE A 115 3.32 20.78 1.76
CA PHE A 115 3.17 19.44 2.36
C PHE A 115 4.03 19.41 3.62
N ASP A 116 3.41 19.41 4.77
CA ASP A 116 4.05 19.33 6.08
C ASP A 116 3.34 18.23 6.87
N ALA A 117 3.96 17.07 6.93
CA ALA A 117 3.34 15.88 7.50
C ALA A 117 4.32 14.97 8.22
N GLU A 118 3.79 14.24 9.16
CA GLU A 118 4.44 13.12 9.82
C GLU A 118 3.84 11.83 9.29
N ASN A 119 4.66 11.05 8.56
CA ASN A 119 4.32 9.72 8.07
C ASN A 119 4.64 8.71 9.17
N ILE A 120 3.68 7.87 9.52
CA ILE A 120 3.73 6.96 10.66
C ILE A 120 3.82 5.54 10.15
N TYR A 121 4.86 4.82 10.56
CA TYR A 121 5.12 3.43 10.20
C TYR A 121 5.17 2.58 11.47
N GLU A 122 4.34 1.57 11.55
CA GLU A 122 4.34 0.63 12.67
C GLU A 122 5.36 -0.48 12.44
N ALA A 123 6.02 -0.91 13.50
CA ALA A 123 7.04 -1.96 13.45
C ALA A 123 6.50 -3.27 12.85
N GLY A 124 7.30 -3.88 11.97
CA GLY A 124 6.97 -5.16 11.33
C GLY A 124 5.85 -5.11 10.28
N GLN A 125 5.29 -3.94 9.97
CA GLN A 125 4.34 -3.79 8.86
C GLN A 125 5.05 -3.36 7.58
N ARG A 126 4.68 -4.00 6.46
CA ARG A 126 5.18 -3.63 5.15
C ARG A 126 4.26 -2.63 4.48
N TYR A 127 4.82 -1.50 4.10
CA TYR A 127 4.13 -0.40 3.43
C TYR A 127 4.59 -0.33 1.98
N ILE A 128 3.64 -0.46 1.04
CA ILE A 128 3.87 -0.23 -0.38
C ILE A 128 2.97 0.92 -0.81
N GLY A 129 3.57 2.09 -0.96
CA GLY A 129 2.92 3.30 -1.41
C GLY A 129 3.53 3.81 -2.71
N VAL A 130 2.70 4.41 -3.55
CA VAL A 130 3.12 5.07 -4.77
C VAL A 130 2.57 6.48 -4.78
N GLY A 131 3.45 7.47 -4.85
CA GLY A 131 3.10 8.87 -5.04
C GLY A 131 3.37 9.28 -6.48
N LEU A 132 2.43 9.98 -7.10
CA LEU A 132 2.57 10.51 -8.46
C LEU A 132 2.37 12.03 -8.41
N ASN A 133 3.40 12.79 -8.73
CA ASN A 133 3.33 14.24 -8.82
C ASN A 133 3.18 14.66 -10.28
N LEU A 134 2.16 15.47 -10.55
CA LEU A 134 1.79 15.98 -11.86
C LEU A 134 1.89 17.50 -11.88
N HIS A 135 2.78 18.04 -12.70
CA HIS A 135 3.01 19.47 -12.75
C HIS A 135 1.93 20.19 -13.59
N PRO A 136 1.45 21.38 -13.15
CA PRO A 136 0.37 22.13 -13.82
C PRO A 136 0.65 22.46 -15.29
N CYS A 137 1.89 22.72 -15.66
CA CYS A 137 2.22 23.10 -17.04
C CYS A 137 1.83 22.03 -18.08
N ARG A 138 1.77 20.74 -17.69
CA ARG A 138 1.38 19.64 -18.58
C ARG A 138 -0.02 19.10 -18.29
N PHE A 139 -0.45 19.13 -17.04
CA PHE A 139 -1.67 18.43 -16.58
C PHE A 139 -2.78 19.36 -16.09
N ARG A 140 -2.76 20.64 -16.45
CA ARG A 140 -3.74 21.63 -15.99
C ARG A 140 -5.19 21.19 -16.22
N SER A 141 -5.51 20.66 -17.40
CA SER A 141 -6.87 20.20 -17.73
C SER A 141 -7.35 19.05 -16.83
N VAL A 142 -6.47 18.12 -16.50
CA VAL A 142 -6.74 17.03 -15.55
C VAL A 142 -7.01 17.60 -14.16
N MET A 143 -6.16 18.52 -13.73
CA MET A 143 -6.25 19.16 -12.41
C MET A 143 -7.55 19.96 -12.26
N ASP A 144 -7.90 20.77 -13.26
CA ASP A 144 -9.15 21.54 -13.28
C ASP A 144 -10.38 20.62 -13.23
N GLY A 145 -10.32 19.48 -13.94
CA GLY A 145 -11.35 18.45 -13.90
C GLY A 145 -11.53 17.85 -12.52
N LEU A 146 -10.43 17.44 -11.87
CA LEU A 146 -10.44 16.88 -10.52
C LEU A 146 -10.95 17.90 -9.47
N GLN A 147 -10.58 19.16 -9.59
CA GLN A 147 -11.09 20.22 -8.71
C GLN A 147 -12.59 20.45 -8.87
N LYS A 148 -13.09 20.53 -10.11
CA LYS A 148 -14.53 20.66 -10.41
C LYS A 148 -15.34 19.53 -9.81
N LYS A 149 -14.82 18.31 -9.84
CA LYS A 149 -15.45 17.10 -9.24
C LYS A 149 -15.26 17.04 -7.72
N LYS A 150 -14.54 17.97 -7.08
CA LYS A 150 -14.17 17.90 -5.65
C LYS A 150 -13.43 16.62 -5.28
N ALA A 151 -12.71 16.04 -6.24
CA ALA A 151 -11.93 14.82 -6.05
C ALA A 151 -10.57 15.05 -5.38
N CYS A 152 -10.20 16.31 -5.15
CA CYS A 152 -8.96 16.70 -4.49
C CYS A 152 -9.19 17.74 -3.40
N THR A 153 -8.24 17.86 -2.49
CA THR A 153 -8.19 18.92 -1.47
C THR A 153 -6.79 19.52 -1.42
N ALA A 154 -6.71 20.80 -1.03
CA ALA A 154 -5.42 21.39 -0.71
C ALA A 154 -4.86 20.73 0.55
N PHE A 155 -3.56 20.41 0.58
CA PHE A 155 -2.95 19.71 1.71
C PHE A 155 -3.17 20.44 3.04
N ASN A 156 -3.03 21.77 3.03
CA ASN A 156 -3.24 22.62 4.22
C ASN A 156 -4.70 22.99 4.49
N GLY A 157 -5.66 22.46 3.73
CA GLY A 157 -7.08 22.84 3.79
C GLY A 157 -7.86 22.35 5.01
N GLY A 158 -7.23 21.73 5.99
CA GLY A 158 -7.86 21.33 7.26
C GLY A 158 -8.81 20.14 7.18
N LYS A 159 -9.04 19.57 6.00
CA LYS A 159 -9.90 18.43 5.79
C LYS A 159 -9.07 17.27 5.22
N ASN A 160 -9.41 16.06 5.62
CA ASN A 160 -8.85 14.88 4.97
C ASN A 160 -9.26 14.86 3.49
N PRO A 161 -8.34 14.45 2.57
CA PRO A 161 -8.68 14.33 1.17
C PRO A 161 -9.76 13.27 0.97
N PRO A 162 -10.62 13.44 -0.03
CA PRO A 162 -11.52 12.38 -0.42
C PRO A 162 -10.70 11.16 -0.84
N LYS A 163 -11.10 9.99 -0.34
CA LYS A 163 -10.49 8.71 -0.72
C LYS A 163 -11.24 8.14 -1.92
N HIS A 164 -10.49 7.59 -2.86
CA HIS A 164 -11.02 6.91 -4.03
C HIS A 164 -10.48 5.49 -4.10
N ARG A 165 -11.30 4.55 -4.55
CA ARG A 165 -10.85 3.17 -4.70
C ARG A 165 -9.97 3.03 -5.93
N ILE A 166 -8.87 2.30 -5.81
CA ILE A 166 -8.03 1.91 -6.94
C ILE A 166 -8.75 0.78 -7.69
N THR A 167 -8.92 0.93 -9.01
CA THR A 167 -9.45 -0.14 -9.84
C THR A 167 -8.38 -1.18 -10.14
N ALA A 168 -8.80 -2.37 -10.55
CA ALA A 168 -7.87 -3.43 -10.97
C ALA A 168 -6.96 -2.99 -12.12
N THR A 169 -7.45 -2.13 -13.01
CA THR A 169 -6.66 -1.59 -14.14
C THR A 169 -5.56 -0.66 -13.65
N ILE A 170 -5.87 0.26 -12.73
CA ILE A 170 -4.89 1.16 -12.11
C ILE A 170 -3.83 0.34 -11.36
N GLU A 171 -4.26 -0.61 -10.53
CA GLU A 171 -3.34 -1.46 -9.77
C GLU A 171 -2.41 -2.28 -10.68
N ALA A 172 -2.96 -2.89 -11.74
CA ALA A 172 -2.17 -3.65 -12.71
C ALA A 172 -1.12 -2.77 -13.42
N THR A 173 -1.49 -1.54 -13.81
CA THR A 173 -0.56 -0.60 -14.44
C THR A 173 0.55 -0.19 -13.48
N ILE A 174 0.24 0.09 -12.22
CA ILE A 174 1.26 0.39 -11.21
C ILE A 174 2.20 -0.80 -11.03
N ARG A 175 1.68 -2.03 -10.89
CA ARG A 175 2.51 -3.24 -10.76
C ARG A 175 3.43 -3.46 -11.97
N GLN A 176 2.97 -3.18 -13.18
CA GLN A 176 3.80 -3.25 -14.39
C GLN A 176 4.95 -2.24 -14.36
N ILE A 177 4.73 -1.03 -13.83
CA ILE A 177 5.80 -0.04 -13.66
C ILE A 177 6.83 -0.53 -12.63
N LEU A 178 6.35 -1.06 -11.49
CA LEU A 178 7.21 -1.55 -10.41
C LEU A 178 8.08 -2.73 -10.83
N GLN A 179 7.53 -3.64 -11.66
CA GLN A 179 8.16 -4.88 -12.11
C GLN A 179 8.91 -4.74 -13.45
N CYS A 180 9.11 -3.52 -13.94
CA CYS A 180 9.75 -3.29 -15.21
C CYS A 180 11.22 -3.76 -15.22
N ASN A 181 11.53 -4.75 -16.07
CA ASN A 181 12.86 -5.37 -16.23
C ASN A 181 13.53 -5.00 -17.56
N TYR A 182 13.11 -3.91 -18.20
CA TYR A 182 13.67 -3.48 -19.48
C TYR A 182 15.07 -2.89 -19.29
N ASN A 183 15.90 -2.95 -20.37
CA ASN A 183 17.20 -2.30 -20.41
C ASN A 183 17.05 -0.78 -20.36
N ASP A 184 18.08 -0.07 -19.90
CA ASP A 184 18.04 1.35 -19.52
C ASP A 184 17.36 2.28 -20.55
N CYS A 185 17.70 2.16 -21.85
CA CYS A 185 17.08 2.98 -22.89
C CYS A 185 15.58 2.67 -23.08
N ALA A 186 15.20 1.40 -23.11
CA ALA A 186 13.82 0.97 -23.28
C ALA A 186 13.02 1.15 -21.99
N LYS A 187 13.66 1.05 -20.83
CA LYS A 187 13.06 1.21 -19.51
C LYS A 187 12.45 2.60 -19.31
N SER A 188 13.19 3.65 -19.62
CA SER A 188 12.70 5.03 -19.50
C SER A 188 11.47 5.27 -20.37
N LEU A 189 11.52 4.83 -21.65
CA LEU A 189 10.39 4.96 -22.57
C LEU A 189 9.18 4.14 -22.12
N TYR A 190 9.39 2.90 -21.65
CA TYR A 190 8.32 2.06 -21.13
C TYR A 190 7.67 2.69 -19.89
N GLN A 191 8.48 3.17 -18.96
CA GLN A 191 8.00 3.82 -17.74
C GLN A 191 7.22 5.10 -18.05
N GLU A 192 7.70 5.93 -18.98
CA GLU A 192 6.96 7.12 -19.43
C GLU A 192 5.59 6.72 -19.99
N GLY A 193 5.55 5.77 -20.93
CA GLY A 193 4.29 5.30 -21.52
C GLY A 193 3.33 4.76 -20.48
N LYS A 194 3.80 3.96 -19.53
CA LYS A 194 2.97 3.38 -18.47
C LYS A 194 2.49 4.42 -17.44
N ILE A 195 3.31 5.40 -17.11
CA ILE A 195 2.87 6.48 -16.21
C ILE A 195 1.84 7.37 -16.90
N LEU A 196 1.99 7.66 -18.20
CA LEU A 196 0.96 8.39 -18.95
C LEU A 196 -0.35 7.62 -19.06
N GLU A 197 -0.29 6.30 -19.30
CA GLU A 197 -1.44 5.40 -19.27
C GLU A 197 -2.13 5.45 -17.89
N LEU A 198 -1.35 5.37 -16.81
CA LEU A 198 -1.85 5.49 -15.43
C LEU A 198 -2.57 6.80 -15.20
N VAL A 199 -1.97 7.93 -15.61
CA VAL A 199 -2.58 9.27 -15.47
C VAL A 199 -3.88 9.37 -16.26
N ALA A 200 -3.90 8.88 -17.51
CA ALA A 200 -5.08 8.94 -18.37
C ALA A 200 -6.22 8.07 -17.80
N THR A 201 -5.91 6.84 -17.38
CA THR A 201 -6.89 5.92 -16.78
C THR A 201 -7.44 6.51 -15.47
N PHE A 202 -6.57 6.99 -14.59
CA PHE A 202 -6.96 7.62 -13.34
C PHE A 202 -7.86 8.85 -13.58
N ALA A 203 -7.45 9.75 -14.48
CA ALA A 203 -8.23 10.94 -14.80
C ALA A 203 -9.60 10.59 -15.38
N ASN A 204 -9.68 9.61 -16.28
CA ASN A 204 -10.93 9.16 -16.87
C ASN A 204 -11.88 8.59 -15.81
N GLU A 205 -11.38 7.72 -14.94
CA GLU A 205 -12.18 7.12 -13.87
C GLU A 205 -12.66 8.15 -12.84
N MET A 206 -11.82 9.14 -12.50
CA MET A 206 -12.20 10.22 -11.58
C MET A 206 -13.19 11.20 -12.22
N MET A 207 -13.18 11.37 -13.53
CA MET A 207 -14.09 12.26 -14.25
C MET A 207 -15.39 11.58 -14.63
N ASP A 208 -15.44 10.26 -14.70
CA ASP A 208 -16.66 9.52 -14.98
C ASP A 208 -17.70 9.75 -13.88
N GLN A 209 -18.95 10.07 -14.28
CA GLN A 209 -20.04 10.36 -13.34
C GLN A 209 -20.43 9.15 -12.48
N ASN A 210 -20.04 7.93 -12.91
CA ASN A 210 -20.26 6.68 -12.20
C ASN A 210 -19.09 6.30 -11.28
N SER A 211 -17.97 7.03 -11.28
CA SER A 211 -16.92 6.83 -10.29
C SER A 211 -17.50 7.26 -8.94
N VAL A 212 -17.99 6.28 -8.23
CA VAL A 212 -18.54 6.41 -6.88
C VAL A 212 -17.38 6.89 -5.99
N ALA A 213 -17.33 8.20 -5.72
CA ALA A 213 -16.79 8.63 -4.43
C ALA A 213 -17.39 7.66 -3.42
N VAL A 214 -16.54 6.88 -2.73
CA VAL A 214 -17.00 5.81 -1.83
C VAL A 214 -18.03 6.43 -0.90
N LYS A 215 -19.33 6.36 -1.28
CA LYS A 215 -20.44 6.71 -0.41
C LYS A 215 -20.37 5.72 0.75
N GLY A 216 -19.78 6.19 1.85
CA GLY A 216 -19.46 5.40 3.02
C GLY A 216 -17.97 5.04 3.07
N SER A 217 -17.06 6.03 2.99
CA SER A 217 -15.75 5.86 3.60
C SER A 217 -16.00 5.41 5.04
N LEU A 218 -15.38 4.30 5.43
CA LEU A 218 -15.40 3.86 6.82
C LEU A 218 -15.03 5.06 7.69
N SER A 219 -15.68 5.20 8.85
CA SER A 219 -15.18 6.18 9.81
C SER A 219 -13.73 5.84 10.12
N TRP A 220 -12.94 6.83 10.51
CA TRP A 220 -11.56 6.58 10.94
C TRP A 220 -11.48 5.46 11.99
N ALA A 221 -12.38 5.46 12.96
CA ALA A 221 -12.48 4.43 14.00
C ALA A 221 -12.80 3.04 13.43
N ASP A 222 -13.65 2.94 12.39
CA ASP A 222 -13.96 1.67 11.74
C ASP A 222 -12.77 1.16 10.92
N SER A 223 -12.05 2.04 10.22
CA SER A 223 -10.84 1.70 9.46
C SER A 223 -9.73 1.20 10.39
N GLU A 224 -9.48 1.90 11.48
CA GLU A 224 -8.51 1.50 12.49
C GLU A 224 -8.88 0.15 13.13
N THR A 225 -10.16 -0.06 13.41
CA THR A 225 -10.65 -1.34 13.93
C THR A 225 -10.43 -2.48 12.93
N LEU A 226 -10.69 -2.24 11.62
CA LEU A 226 -10.44 -3.24 10.58
C LEU A 226 -8.96 -3.61 10.46
N LEU A 227 -8.07 -2.64 10.58
CA LEU A 227 -6.63 -2.89 10.54
C LEU A 227 -6.19 -3.74 11.73
N ARG A 228 -6.68 -3.43 12.94
CA ARG A 228 -6.40 -4.23 14.15
C ARG A 228 -6.94 -5.65 14.02
N VAL A 229 -8.16 -5.82 13.50
CA VAL A 229 -8.74 -7.15 13.22
C VAL A 229 -7.90 -7.91 12.22
N ARG A 230 -7.49 -7.26 11.13
CA ARG A 230 -6.63 -7.88 10.12
C ARG A 230 -5.29 -8.30 10.71
N ARG A 231 -4.62 -7.42 11.46
CA ARG A 231 -3.34 -7.74 12.13
C ARG A 231 -3.49 -8.94 13.04
N GLN A 232 -4.51 -8.97 13.88
CA GLN A 232 -4.77 -10.11 14.75
C GLN A 232 -4.96 -11.41 13.97
N ILE A 233 -5.64 -11.35 12.83
CA ILE A 233 -5.77 -12.52 11.95
C ILE A 233 -4.40 -12.89 11.35
N ASP A 234 -3.60 -11.93 10.87
CA ASP A 234 -2.31 -12.17 10.25
C ASP A 234 -1.28 -12.74 11.25
N GLU A 235 -1.35 -12.37 12.51
CA GLU A 235 -0.50 -12.89 13.59
C GLU A 235 -0.97 -14.26 14.12
N GLY A 236 -2.28 -14.53 14.08
CA GLY A 236 -2.91 -15.71 14.70
C GLY A 236 -3.70 -16.59 13.73
N PHE A 237 -3.48 -16.54 12.42
CA PHE A 237 -4.30 -17.24 11.42
C PHE A 237 -4.29 -18.79 11.54
N LEU A 238 -3.30 -19.36 12.22
CA LEU A 238 -3.22 -20.79 12.51
C LEU A 238 -4.17 -21.20 13.62
N GLU A 239 -4.46 -20.31 14.56
CA GLU A 239 -5.40 -20.55 15.63
C GLU A 239 -6.85 -20.30 15.19
N PRO A 240 -7.82 -21.10 15.62
CA PRO A 240 -9.20 -20.87 15.28
C PRO A 240 -9.74 -19.66 16.07
N VAL A 241 -9.82 -18.50 15.43
CA VAL A 241 -10.51 -17.33 15.98
C VAL A 241 -11.88 -17.20 15.34
N THR A 242 -12.91 -16.99 16.12
CA THR A 242 -14.28 -16.79 15.64
C THR A 242 -14.56 -15.32 15.40
N ILE A 243 -15.54 -15.05 14.53
CA ILE A 243 -15.98 -13.65 14.30
C ILE A 243 -16.58 -13.05 15.57
N ALA A 244 -17.21 -13.86 16.40
CA ALA A 244 -17.74 -13.43 17.68
C ALA A 244 -16.62 -12.97 18.65
N GLU A 245 -15.50 -13.67 18.68
CA GLU A 245 -14.34 -13.28 19.48
C GLU A 245 -13.69 -12.00 18.96
N LEU A 246 -13.45 -11.91 17.64
CA LEU A 246 -12.97 -10.67 17.01
C LEU A 246 -13.88 -9.48 17.28
N SER A 247 -15.18 -9.68 17.14
CA SER A 247 -16.22 -8.69 17.42
C SER A 247 -16.15 -8.17 18.86
N LYS A 248 -16.03 -9.09 19.83
CA LYS A 248 -15.94 -8.78 21.26
C LYS A 248 -14.65 -8.05 21.61
N GLN A 249 -13.52 -8.52 21.08
CA GLN A 249 -12.19 -7.94 21.36
C GLN A 249 -12.04 -6.54 20.77
N HIS A 250 -12.66 -6.27 19.63
CA HIS A 250 -12.59 -4.97 18.95
C HIS A 250 -13.80 -4.07 19.16
N PHE A 251 -14.68 -4.41 20.10
CA PHE A 251 -15.86 -3.60 20.49
C PHE A 251 -16.76 -3.22 19.30
N MET A 252 -16.94 -4.14 18.34
CA MET A 252 -17.75 -3.94 17.14
C MET A 252 -18.75 -5.08 16.99
N CYS A 253 -20.01 -4.81 16.63
CA CYS A 253 -20.97 -5.89 16.42
C CYS A 253 -20.60 -6.73 15.18
N GLU A 254 -20.87 -8.04 15.23
CA GLU A 254 -20.52 -8.99 14.17
C GLU A 254 -21.04 -8.62 12.79
N SER A 255 -22.29 -8.16 12.70
CA SER A 255 -22.90 -7.76 11.44
C SER A 255 -22.13 -6.61 10.79
N LYS A 256 -21.80 -5.59 11.56
CA LYS A 256 -21.01 -4.45 11.10
C LYS A 256 -19.59 -4.89 10.71
N LEU A 257 -18.94 -5.72 11.53
CA LEU A 257 -17.60 -6.23 11.24
C LEU A 257 -17.56 -7.03 9.93
N ARG A 258 -18.52 -7.94 9.71
CA ARG A 258 -18.65 -8.71 8.45
C ARG A 258 -18.86 -7.78 7.25
N GLU A 259 -19.79 -6.82 7.37
CA GLU A 259 -20.13 -5.88 6.31
C GLU A 259 -18.92 -5.03 5.90
N ILE A 260 -18.29 -4.34 6.87
CA ILE A 260 -17.19 -3.43 6.58
C ILE A 260 -15.93 -4.19 6.11
N PHE A 261 -15.66 -5.38 6.65
CA PHE A 261 -14.53 -6.21 6.22
C PHE A 261 -14.72 -6.65 4.76
N ARG A 262 -15.91 -7.17 4.41
CA ARG A 262 -16.21 -7.57 3.04
C ARG A 262 -16.21 -6.39 2.08
N LYS A 263 -16.73 -5.24 2.51
CA LYS A 263 -16.75 -4.01 1.70
C LYS A 263 -15.34 -3.50 1.44
N HIS A 264 -14.46 -3.63 2.43
CA HIS A 264 -13.09 -3.09 2.37
C HIS A 264 -12.13 -4.04 1.65
N TYR A 265 -12.10 -5.33 2.03
CA TYR A 265 -11.18 -6.33 1.46
C TYR A 265 -11.77 -7.13 0.29
N GLY A 266 -13.03 -6.94 -0.06
CA GLY A 266 -13.72 -7.65 -1.15
C GLY A 266 -14.07 -9.10 -0.84
N ILE A 267 -13.58 -9.67 0.26
CA ILE A 267 -13.77 -11.06 0.68
C ILE A 267 -14.24 -11.12 2.14
N THR A 268 -14.79 -12.27 2.55
CA THR A 268 -15.22 -12.46 3.94
C THR A 268 -14.00 -12.68 4.85
N ILE A 269 -14.15 -12.40 6.16
CA ILE A 269 -13.14 -12.69 7.19
C ILE A 269 -12.69 -14.16 7.11
N TYR A 270 -13.64 -15.09 7.00
CA TYR A 270 -13.35 -16.51 6.87
C TYR A 270 -12.50 -16.82 5.62
N GLN A 271 -12.85 -16.24 4.48
CA GLN A 271 -12.09 -16.40 3.24
C GLN A 271 -10.68 -15.82 3.36
N TYR A 272 -10.55 -14.69 4.05
CA TYR A 272 -9.25 -14.07 4.32
C TYR A 272 -8.36 -15.00 5.16
N MET A 273 -8.86 -15.51 6.28
CA MET A 273 -8.14 -16.48 7.11
C MET A 273 -7.73 -17.74 6.34
N LEU A 274 -8.64 -18.26 5.52
CA LEU A 274 -8.36 -19.41 4.67
C LEU A 274 -7.23 -19.12 3.68
N ASN A 275 -7.24 -17.93 3.09
CA ASN A 275 -6.20 -17.49 2.16
C ASN A 275 -4.83 -17.41 2.85
N ARG A 276 -4.75 -16.87 4.07
CA ARG A 276 -3.50 -16.79 4.83
C ARG A 276 -2.94 -18.18 5.17
N ARG A 277 -3.79 -19.11 5.57
CA ARG A 277 -3.39 -20.52 5.81
C ARG A 277 -2.82 -21.18 4.55
N MET A 278 -3.41 -20.94 3.39
CA MET A 278 -2.93 -21.48 2.13
C MET A 278 -1.60 -20.85 1.68
N GLU A 279 -1.41 -19.55 1.92
CA GLU A 279 -0.14 -18.84 1.66
C GLU A 279 0.97 -19.40 2.52
N HIS A 280 0.72 -19.59 3.81
CA HIS A 280 1.68 -20.21 4.72
C HIS A 280 1.98 -21.68 4.36
N ALA A 281 0.99 -22.42 3.87
CA ALA A 281 1.21 -23.75 3.35
C ALA A 281 2.19 -23.75 2.16
N CYS A 282 2.14 -22.77 1.26
CA CYS A 282 3.11 -22.62 0.18
C CYS A 282 4.54 -22.39 0.71
N GLU A 283 4.69 -21.54 1.73
CA GLU A 283 5.98 -21.26 2.37
C GLU A 283 6.56 -22.55 2.97
N LEU A 284 5.74 -23.30 3.71
CA LEU A 284 6.15 -24.57 4.32
C LEU A 284 6.49 -25.66 3.28
N LEU A 285 5.76 -25.71 2.15
CA LEU A 285 6.02 -26.65 1.05
C LEU A 285 7.36 -26.39 0.35
N SER A 286 7.94 -25.19 0.50
CA SER A 286 9.23 -24.84 -0.08
C SER A 286 10.42 -25.46 0.66
N ALA A 287 10.21 -26.10 1.81
CA ALA A 287 11.26 -26.86 2.49
C ALA A 287 11.48 -28.23 1.81
N PRO A 288 12.74 -28.68 1.59
CA PRO A 288 13.05 -29.94 0.90
C PRO A 288 12.36 -31.16 1.52
N ASP A 289 12.37 -31.24 2.85
CA ASP A 289 11.83 -32.38 3.61
C ASP A 289 10.33 -32.27 3.97
N ALA A 290 9.66 -31.24 3.46
CA ALA A 290 8.25 -30.95 3.79
C ALA A 290 7.33 -32.10 3.35
N GLN A 291 6.53 -32.64 4.28
CA GLN A 291 5.49 -33.62 4.00
C GLN A 291 4.13 -32.93 3.88
N VAL A 292 3.43 -33.17 2.77
CA VAL A 292 2.10 -32.57 2.53
C VAL A 292 1.12 -32.87 3.66
N LYS A 293 1.20 -34.05 4.26
CA LYS A 293 0.33 -34.46 5.37
C LYS A 293 0.58 -33.62 6.63
N ASP A 294 1.84 -33.39 6.95
CA ASP A 294 2.21 -32.61 8.15
C ASP A 294 1.83 -31.14 7.99
N ILE A 295 2.06 -30.61 6.79
CA ILE A 295 1.66 -29.24 6.45
C ILE A 295 0.14 -29.06 6.54
N ALA A 296 -0.66 -30.01 6.05
CA ALA A 296 -2.12 -29.98 6.21
C ALA A 296 -2.51 -29.84 7.68
N GLY A 297 -1.88 -30.59 8.57
CA GLY A 297 -2.07 -30.49 10.02
C GLY A 297 -1.65 -29.14 10.59
N LEU A 298 -0.47 -28.64 10.22
CA LEU A 298 0.07 -27.35 10.68
C LEU A 298 -0.82 -26.17 10.30
N VAL A 299 -1.44 -26.18 9.11
CA VAL A 299 -2.34 -25.11 8.66
C VAL A 299 -3.81 -25.34 9.06
N GLY A 300 -4.04 -26.29 9.99
CA GLY A 300 -5.34 -26.48 10.64
C GLY A 300 -6.33 -27.38 9.91
N TYR A 301 -5.87 -28.26 8.98
CA TYR A 301 -6.72 -29.26 8.33
C TYR A 301 -6.53 -30.64 8.95
N SER A 302 -7.62 -31.19 9.46
CA SER A 302 -7.65 -32.58 9.93
C SER A 302 -7.72 -33.60 8.80
N ASN A 303 -8.13 -33.16 7.59
CA ASN A 303 -8.27 -34.02 6.41
C ASN A 303 -7.44 -33.49 5.24
N ILE A 304 -6.50 -34.31 4.76
CA ILE A 304 -5.60 -33.97 3.66
C ILE A 304 -6.32 -33.75 2.32
N SER A 305 -7.46 -34.40 2.08
CA SER A 305 -8.24 -34.20 0.86
C SER A 305 -8.86 -32.81 0.85
N HIS A 306 -9.46 -32.38 1.95
CA HIS A 306 -10.01 -31.04 2.09
C HIS A 306 -8.93 -29.96 1.96
N PHE A 307 -7.73 -30.21 2.51
CA PHE A 307 -6.58 -29.33 2.31
C PHE A 307 -6.19 -29.23 0.82
N SER A 308 -6.06 -30.39 0.16
CA SER A 308 -5.67 -30.46 -1.25
C SER A 308 -6.68 -29.76 -2.16
N ASP A 309 -7.97 -29.91 -1.89
CA ASP A 309 -9.05 -29.22 -2.63
C ASP A 309 -9.00 -27.70 -2.41
N ALA A 310 -8.83 -27.25 -1.17
CA ALA A 310 -8.71 -25.83 -0.85
C ALA A 310 -7.46 -25.19 -1.50
N PHE A 311 -6.33 -25.89 -1.45
CA PHE A 311 -5.08 -25.48 -2.07
C PHE A 311 -5.21 -25.38 -3.59
N ARG A 312 -5.77 -26.43 -4.24
CA ARG A 312 -6.02 -26.45 -5.68
C ARG A 312 -6.97 -25.35 -6.11
N LYS A 313 -8.00 -25.06 -5.33
CA LYS A 313 -8.93 -23.97 -5.60
C LYS A 313 -8.24 -22.61 -5.61
N LYS A 314 -7.22 -22.41 -4.76
CA LYS A 314 -6.50 -21.14 -4.68
C LYS A 314 -5.37 -21.02 -5.70
N PHE A 315 -4.58 -22.09 -5.90
CA PHE A 315 -3.34 -22.05 -6.69
C PHE A 315 -3.42 -22.76 -8.04
N GLY A 316 -4.55 -23.41 -8.35
CA GLY A 316 -4.76 -24.11 -9.61
C GLY A 316 -4.12 -25.50 -9.70
N CYS A 317 -3.28 -25.89 -8.72
CA CYS A 317 -2.59 -27.19 -8.65
C CYS A 317 -2.70 -27.78 -7.23
N THR A 318 -2.47 -29.08 -7.10
CA THR A 318 -2.42 -29.74 -5.79
C THR A 318 -1.13 -29.40 -5.03
N PRO A 319 -1.09 -29.53 -3.69
CA PRO A 319 0.14 -29.32 -2.90
C PRO A 319 1.33 -30.17 -3.39
N SER A 320 1.07 -31.40 -3.80
CA SER A 320 2.10 -32.32 -4.32
C SER A 320 2.63 -31.94 -5.70
N GLU A 321 1.77 -31.39 -6.56
CA GLU A 321 2.17 -30.85 -7.87
C GLU A 321 2.96 -29.54 -7.66
N TYR A 322 2.52 -28.68 -6.76
CA TYR A 322 3.23 -27.44 -6.39
C TYR A 322 4.65 -27.75 -5.90
N LYS A 323 4.79 -28.66 -4.92
CA LYS A 323 6.10 -29.06 -4.40
C LYS A 323 7.03 -29.60 -5.50
N ARG A 324 6.52 -30.39 -6.44
CA ARG A 324 7.32 -30.93 -7.57
C ARG A 324 7.75 -29.85 -8.58
N SER A 325 7.06 -28.74 -8.65
CA SER A 325 7.40 -27.63 -9.54
C SER A 325 8.47 -26.69 -8.99
N LEU A 326 8.82 -26.81 -7.71
CA LEU A 326 9.85 -25.98 -7.09
C LEU A 326 11.24 -26.47 -7.51
N PRO A 327 12.17 -25.57 -7.84
CA PRO A 327 13.56 -25.92 -8.10
C PRO A 327 14.24 -26.29 -6.78
N PHE A 328 14.50 -27.54 -6.57
CA PHE A 328 15.38 -28.07 -5.50
C PHE A 328 16.71 -28.48 -6.09
#